data_fdd718ddd27d01a079b012f9d2b056cb
#
_entry.id   fdd718ddd27d01a079b012f9d2b056cb
#
_cell.length_a   1.000
_cell.length_b   1.000
_cell.length_c   1.000
_cell.angle_alpha   90.00
_cell.angle_beta   90.00
_cell.angle_gamma   90.00
#
_symmetry.space_group_name_H-M   'P 1'
#
loop_
_entity.id
_entity.type
_entity.pdbx_description
1 polymer ?
#
loop_
_entity_poly.entity_id
_entity_poly.type
_entity_poly.pdbx_seq_one_letter_code
_entity_poly.pdbx_strand_id
1 'polypeptide(L)'
;FCKYRTKKKQIISLGSSLILSLTKKRMSVRVRFAPSPTGALHIGGLRTALYNYLYAKKNGGQFILRIEDTDKYRKVNGAEEYITEALNWSGIKPDESPSTPGDYGPYRQSERVSIYHKYIGELINKGKAYYAFDTNEELNKIREDNELQKKTFKYGAHNRMQLKNALSQSDDVTKEFLKKGPYVVRLKVNSGETIKVKDGVRGLIEVQSDEVDDKILIKADGMPTYHFANIVDDHLMKITHVIRGEEWLPSLALHQLIYEAFGWEAPEFMHLPLILKPIGKGKLSKRDGEKMGFPVFPIAWGKSRGFKERGFLPEALMNYLALLGWNPGTDEEIFEMDALVRNFDTKKIQKAGAKFDFEKARWINHKFLGFSDEKVILERFAEFFDCFPERWSKKMRSIIYTLLKDRLFLLEEIKTESKLFLVDPTEYDVKVLNKIQRHDPKKIVNQFCKLIKEGVPVKDWKHQILEWNDKEGLPFGVIMQSLRLAIVGNLSGPDIFSICEILGNEISLRRLENFFNHQH
;
A
#
# COMPACT_ATOMS: atom_id res chain seq x y z
N PHE A 1 6.74 62.94 33.97
CA PHE A 1 7.06 62.84 32.53
C PHE A 1 7.96 61.64 32.19
N CYS A 2 8.79 61.15 33.13
CA CYS A 2 9.72 60.05 32.86
C CYS A 2 9.07 58.63 32.89
N LYS A 3 7.99 58.40 33.65
CA LYS A 3 7.27 57.12 33.74
C LYS A 3 6.39 56.79 32.51
N TYR A 4 6.00 57.76 31.70
CA TYR A 4 5.19 57.57 30.51
C TYR A 4 6.01 57.15 29.24
N ARG A 5 7.29 57.53 29.19
CA ARG A 5 8.17 57.14 28.07
C ARG A 5 8.63 55.68 28.12
N THR A 6 8.77 55.09 29.31
CA THR A 6 9.19 53.68 29.51
C THR A 6 8.07 52.68 29.16
N LYS A 7 6.81 53.01 29.52
CA LYS A 7 5.67 52.18 29.15
C LYS A 7 5.40 52.13 27.63
N LYS A 8 5.60 53.27 26.92
CA LYS A 8 5.41 53.32 25.46
C LYS A 8 6.48 52.50 24.71
N LYS A 9 7.73 52.45 25.19
CA LYS A 9 8.80 51.65 24.58
C LYS A 9 8.59 50.13 24.83
N GLN A 10 8.07 49.75 26.01
CA GLN A 10 7.75 48.34 26.29
C GLN A 10 6.54 47.81 25.47
N ILE A 11 5.51 48.64 25.24
CA ILE A 11 4.33 48.25 24.44
C ILE A 11 4.70 48.14 22.97
N ILE A 12 5.60 49.01 22.45
CA ILE A 12 6.07 48.90 21.05
C ILE A 12 7.00 47.70 20.88
N SER A 13 7.84 47.35 21.85
CA SER A 13 8.70 46.15 21.83
C SER A 13 7.88 44.84 21.90
N LEU A 14 6.84 44.80 22.73
CA LEU A 14 5.92 43.67 22.84
C LEU A 14 5.04 43.50 21.58
N GLY A 15 4.58 44.63 21.01
CA GLY A 15 3.83 44.64 19.75
C GLY A 15 4.67 44.14 18.56
N SER A 16 5.92 44.57 18.46
CA SER A 16 6.85 44.16 17.40
C SER A 16 7.26 42.67 17.53
N SER A 17 7.46 42.18 18.75
CA SER A 17 7.74 40.76 19.03
C SER A 17 6.52 39.87 18.76
N LEU A 18 5.31 40.35 19.09
CA LEU A 18 4.06 39.62 18.79
C LEU A 18 3.75 39.62 17.28
N ILE A 19 3.99 40.73 16.59
CA ILE A 19 3.78 40.85 15.13
C ILE A 19 4.83 40.01 14.38
N LEU A 20 6.10 39.97 14.84
CA LEU A 20 7.11 39.06 14.26
C LEU A 20 6.84 37.57 14.54
N SER A 21 6.14 37.23 15.61
CA SER A 21 5.71 35.84 15.90
C SER A 21 4.48 35.41 15.08
N LEU A 22 3.67 36.37 14.62
CA LEU A 22 2.44 36.12 13.84
C LEU A 22 2.65 36.06 12.32
N THR A 23 3.85 36.34 11.83
CA THR A 23 4.14 36.39 10.37
C THR A 23 5.13 35.34 9.88
N LYS A 24 5.47 34.32 10.65
CA LYS A 24 5.99 33.10 10.06
C LYS A 24 4.81 32.43 9.35
N LYS A 25 4.52 32.85 8.11
CA LYS A 25 3.57 32.20 7.20
C LYS A 25 3.91 30.72 7.25
N ARG A 26 3.11 29.94 7.99
CA ARG A 26 3.34 28.50 8.14
C ARG A 26 3.35 27.96 6.70
N MET A 27 4.51 27.55 6.19
CA MET A 27 4.58 26.98 4.84
C MET A 27 3.59 25.82 4.81
N SER A 28 2.74 25.80 3.79
CA SER A 28 1.81 24.70 3.59
C SER A 28 2.60 23.39 3.55
N VAL A 29 2.13 22.37 4.24
CA VAL A 29 2.76 21.06 4.21
C VAL A 29 2.78 20.53 2.78
N ARG A 30 3.96 20.11 2.31
CA ARG A 30 4.15 19.49 1.00
C ARG A 30 4.95 18.21 1.19
N VAL A 31 4.37 17.11 0.78
CA VAL A 31 4.96 15.78 0.83
C VAL A 31 4.94 15.13 -0.55
N ARG A 32 5.72 14.09 -0.74
CA ARG A 32 5.78 13.41 -2.03
C ARG A 32 5.87 11.89 -1.88
N PHE A 33 5.19 11.20 -2.77
CA PHE A 33 5.50 9.83 -3.14
C PHE A 33 6.34 9.87 -4.42
N ALA A 34 7.51 9.24 -4.37
CA ALA A 34 8.51 9.37 -5.43
C ALA A 34 9.03 7.99 -5.87
N PRO A 35 8.16 7.20 -6.55
CA PRO A 35 8.53 5.87 -6.99
C PRO A 35 9.39 5.89 -8.25
N SER A 36 10.33 4.94 -8.36
CA SER A 36 11.01 4.63 -9.62
C SER A 36 10.17 3.61 -10.41
N PRO A 37 9.94 3.82 -11.72
CA PRO A 37 9.12 2.93 -12.55
C PRO A 37 9.90 1.68 -13.00
N THR A 38 10.43 0.92 -12.04
CA THR A 38 11.24 -0.29 -12.24
C THR A 38 10.43 -1.59 -12.08
N GLY A 39 9.11 -1.49 -12.07
CA GLY A 39 8.15 -2.60 -11.95
C GLY A 39 6.88 -2.17 -11.22
N ALA A 40 6.04 -3.16 -10.89
CA ALA A 40 4.78 -2.92 -10.21
C ALA A 40 4.96 -2.32 -8.80
N LEU A 41 4.06 -1.42 -8.44
CA LEU A 41 3.97 -0.88 -7.09
C LEU A 41 3.58 -1.99 -6.10
N HIS A 42 4.46 -2.29 -5.16
CA HIS A 42 4.20 -3.23 -4.07
C HIS A 42 3.39 -2.54 -2.95
N ILE A 43 2.63 -3.32 -2.16
CA ILE A 43 1.85 -2.77 -1.02
C ILE A 43 2.71 -1.97 -0.02
N GLY A 44 4.00 -2.24 0.09
CA GLY A 44 4.94 -1.42 0.88
C GLY A 44 5.08 -0.01 0.34
N GLY A 45 5.18 0.14 -0.99
CA GLY A 45 5.17 1.45 -1.65
C GLY A 45 3.80 2.12 -1.53
N LEU A 46 2.71 1.37 -1.71
CA LEU A 46 1.35 1.89 -1.56
C LEU A 46 1.11 2.40 -0.13
N ARG A 47 1.58 1.68 0.92
CA ARG A 47 1.51 2.18 2.31
C ARG A 47 2.29 3.49 2.49
N THR A 48 3.46 3.60 1.86
CA THR A 48 4.25 4.85 1.89
C THR A 48 3.48 5.99 1.23
N ALA A 49 2.83 5.76 0.08
CA ALA A 49 1.95 6.73 -0.57
C ALA A 49 0.79 7.13 0.34
N LEU A 50 0.13 6.15 0.96
CA LEU A 50 -0.98 6.38 1.89
C LEU A 50 -0.57 7.27 3.07
N TYR A 51 0.57 6.99 3.72
CA TYR A 51 1.01 7.80 4.88
C TYR A 51 1.36 9.23 4.49
N ASN A 52 1.96 9.45 3.31
CA ASN A 52 2.15 10.78 2.74
C ASN A 52 0.80 11.48 2.51
N TYR A 53 -0.15 10.78 1.88
CA TYR A 53 -1.49 11.29 1.61
C TYR A 53 -2.22 11.69 2.91
N LEU A 54 -2.27 10.79 3.90
CA LEU A 54 -2.92 11.04 5.20
C LEU A 54 -2.29 12.24 5.91
N TYR A 55 -0.96 12.33 5.91
CA TYR A 55 -0.24 13.46 6.51
C TYR A 55 -0.54 14.78 5.81
N ALA A 56 -0.50 14.80 4.47
CA ALA A 56 -0.84 15.98 3.69
C ALA A 56 -2.26 16.45 3.97
N LYS A 57 -3.25 15.55 3.81
CA LYS A 57 -4.67 15.90 3.94
C LYS A 57 -5.02 16.35 5.36
N LYS A 58 -4.48 15.70 6.40
CA LYS A 58 -4.65 16.14 7.79
C LYS A 58 -4.18 17.56 8.05
N ASN A 59 -3.09 17.96 7.41
CA ASN A 59 -2.47 19.27 7.60
C ASN A 59 -2.92 20.33 6.57
N GLY A 60 -3.93 20.02 5.74
CA GLY A 60 -4.37 20.93 4.65
C GLY A 60 -3.28 21.21 3.63
N GLY A 61 -2.37 20.28 3.43
CA GLY A 61 -1.20 20.37 2.56
C GLY A 61 -1.40 19.67 1.21
N GLN A 62 -0.29 19.52 0.48
CA GLN A 62 -0.23 18.96 -0.87
C GLN A 62 0.49 17.61 -0.87
N PHE A 63 -0.08 16.65 -1.59
CA PHE A 63 0.50 15.33 -1.87
C PHE A 63 0.94 15.27 -3.33
N ILE A 64 2.24 15.11 -3.57
CA ILE A 64 2.87 15.15 -4.90
C ILE A 64 3.26 13.74 -5.33
N LEU A 65 2.99 13.37 -6.58
CA LEU A 65 3.55 12.20 -7.24
C LEU A 65 4.70 12.66 -8.16
N ARG A 66 5.94 12.23 -7.85
CA ARG A 66 7.12 12.44 -8.68
C ARG A 66 7.64 11.10 -9.18
N ILE A 67 7.85 10.97 -10.49
CA ILE A 67 8.41 9.76 -11.10
C ILE A 67 9.93 9.89 -11.17
N GLU A 68 10.64 8.96 -10.51
CA GLU A 68 12.10 8.94 -10.44
C GLU A 68 12.68 7.94 -11.47
N ASP A 69 12.71 8.36 -12.73
CA ASP A 69 13.08 7.57 -13.91
C ASP A 69 14.48 7.88 -14.46
N THR A 70 15.41 8.31 -13.59
CA THR A 70 16.82 8.59 -13.95
C THR A 70 17.63 7.34 -14.32
N ASP A 71 17.14 6.14 -14.01
CA ASP A 71 17.74 4.87 -14.39
C ASP A 71 17.04 4.27 -15.60
N LYS A 72 17.54 4.62 -16.79
CA LYS A 72 16.97 4.17 -18.06
C LYS A 72 17.06 2.66 -18.27
N TYR A 73 18.06 1.99 -17.67
CA TYR A 73 18.27 0.54 -17.85
C TYR A 73 17.31 -0.31 -17.03
N ARG A 74 16.79 0.22 -15.91
CA ARG A 74 15.83 -0.48 -15.05
C ARG A 74 14.40 -0.06 -15.27
N LYS A 75 14.13 0.87 -16.18
CA LYS A 75 12.76 1.30 -16.51
C LYS A 75 12.00 0.12 -17.13
N VAL A 76 10.79 -0.17 -16.60
CA VAL A 76 9.89 -1.21 -17.11
C VAL A 76 8.69 -0.55 -17.78
N ASN A 77 8.40 -0.96 -19.01
CA ASN A 77 7.25 -0.43 -19.75
C ASN A 77 5.94 -0.73 -19.00
N GLY A 78 5.05 0.29 -18.94
CA GLY A 78 3.77 0.18 -18.26
C GLY A 78 3.86 0.37 -16.72
N ALA A 79 5.05 0.52 -16.13
CA ALA A 79 5.19 0.64 -14.68
C ALA A 79 4.69 2.00 -14.15
N GLU A 80 4.85 3.08 -14.92
CA GLU A 80 4.36 4.41 -14.55
C GLU A 80 2.83 4.47 -14.60
N GLU A 81 2.25 3.95 -15.66
CA GLU A 81 0.80 3.81 -15.84
C GLU A 81 0.19 2.97 -14.71
N TYR A 82 0.85 1.85 -14.40
CA TYR A 82 0.46 0.97 -13.29
C TYR A 82 0.47 1.70 -11.93
N ILE A 83 1.51 2.50 -11.64
CA ILE A 83 1.58 3.28 -10.40
C ILE A 83 0.37 4.22 -10.31
N THR A 84 0.07 4.92 -11.40
CA THR A 84 -1.06 5.86 -11.47
C THR A 84 -2.39 5.14 -11.29
N GLU A 85 -2.59 4.01 -11.96
CA GLU A 85 -3.81 3.21 -11.84
C GLU A 85 -3.98 2.63 -10.42
N ALA A 86 -2.90 2.12 -9.83
CA ALA A 86 -2.92 1.59 -8.47
C ALA A 86 -3.28 2.67 -7.43
N LEU A 87 -2.75 3.88 -7.55
CA LEU A 87 -3.11 5.02 -6.69
C LEU A 87 -4.57 5.43 -6.89
N ASN A 88 -5.04 5.50 -8.14
CA ASN A 88 -6.42 5.84 -8.47
C ASN A 88 -7.40 4.80 -7.90
N TRP A 89 -7.13 3.51 -8.10
CA TRP A 89 -7.93 2.43 -7.53
C TRP A 89 -8.00 2.52 -6.00
N SER A 90 -6.88 2.87 -5.36
CA SER A 90 -6.77 3.01 -3.90
C SER A 90 -7.42 4.30 -3.35
N GLY A 91 -7.96 5.19 -4.20
CA GLY A 91 -8.51 6.47 -3.78
C GLY A 91 -7.47 7.51 -3.36
N ILE A 92 -6.18 7.26 -3.61
CA ILE A 92 -5.08 8.17 -3.28
C ILE A 92 -4.78 9.05 -4.50
N LYS A 93 -5.37 10.23 -4.55
CA LYS A 93 -5.19 11.17 -5.67
C LYS A 93 -4.11 12.20 -5.32
N PRO A 94 -3.01 12.28 -6.09
CA PRO A 94 -2.04 13.36 -5.93
C PRO A 94 -2.64 14.70 -6.34
N ASP A 95 -2.24 15.76 -5.62
CA ASP A 95 -2.61 17.14 -5.96
C ASP A 95 -1.76 17.65 -7.14
N GLU A 96 -0.50 17.17 -7.24
CA GLU A 96 0.41 17.45 -8.35
C GLU A 96 1.06 16.14 -8.82
N SER A 97 1.18 15.98 -10.15
CA SER A 97 1.74 14.77 -10.77
C SER A 97 2.14 15.06 -12.23
N PRO A 98 2.76 14.11 -12.95
CA PRO A 98 2.97 14.25 -14.39
C PRO A 98 1.69 14.49 -15.20
N SER A 99 0.55 13.93 -14.77
CA SER A 99 -0.76 14.10 -15.43
C SER A 99 -1.55 15.31 -14.91
N THR A 100 -1.22 15.82 -13.74
CA THR A 100 -1.89 16.96 -13.12
C THR A 100 -0.79 17.93 -12.65
N PRO A 101 -0.12 18.64 -13.57
CA PRO A 101 1.02 19.49 -13.22
C PRO A 101 0.58 20.71 -12.42
N GLY A 102 1.41 21.08 -11.41
CA GLY A 102 1.34 22.33 -10.68
C GLY A 102 2.51 23.25 -11.02
N ASP A 103 2.82 24.20 -10.13
CA ASP A 103 3.81 25.25 -10.38
C ASP A 103 5.27 24.78 -10.35
N TYR A 104 5.55 23.56 -9.87
CA TYR A 104 6.91 23.08 -9.60
C TYR A 104 7.38 21.98 -10.56
N GLY A 105 6.64 21.77 -11.65
CA GLY A 105 6.98 20.79 -12.68
C GLY A 105 8.31 21.04 -13.40
N PRO A 106 8.69 20.10 -14.28
CA PRO A 106 8.11 18.79 -14.57
C PRO A 106 8.22 17.81 -13.38
N TYR A 107 7.33 16.80 -13.35
CA TYR A 107 7.27 15.79 -12.27
C TYR A 107 7.88 14.43 -12.66
N ARG A 108 8.56 14.34 -13.81
CA ARG A 108 9.46 13.23 -14.20
C ARG A 108 10.89 13.71 -14.14
N GLN A 109 11.77 12.94 -13.49
CA GLN A 109 13.18 13.32 -13.36
C GLN A 109 13.92 13.35 -14.70
N SER A 110 13.57 12.48 -15.64
CA SER A 110 14.13 12.50 -16.99
C SER A 110 13.88 13.80 -17.75
N GLU A 111 12.85 14.56 -17.41
CA GLU A 111 12.51 15.85 -18.00
C GLU A 111 13.25 17.04 -17.34
N ARG A 112 14.04 16.79 -16.28
CA ARG A 112 14.70 17.81 -15.42
C ARG A 112 16.22 17.85 -15.55
N VAL A 113 16.80 17.18 -16.52
CA VAL A 113 18.26 17.01 -16.66
C VAL A 113 19.00 18.36 -16.68
N SER A 114 18.50 19.35 -17.40
CA SER A 114 19.09 20.72 -17.44
C SER A 114 19.12 21.40 -16.09
N ILE A 115 18.12 21.14 -15.23
CA ILE A 115 18.07 21.63 -13.86
C ILE A 115 19.20 21.02 -13.04
N TYR A 116 19.39 19.71 -13.13
CA TYR A 116 20.47 19.03 -12.41
C TYR A 116 21.84 19.51 -12.83
N HIS A 117 22.07 19.73 -14.13
CA HIS A 117 23.32 20.28 -14.65
C HIS A 117 23.61 21.69 -14.12
N LYS A 118 22.58 22.53 -13.98
CA LYS A 118 22.73 23.84 -13.35
C LYS A 118 23.19 23.73 -11.89
N TYR A 119 22.54 22.90 -11.10
CA TYR A 119 22.81 22.76 -9.68
C TYR A 119 24.12 22.03 -9.37
N ILE A 120 24.54 21.06 -10.21
CA ILE A 120 25.85 20.44 -10.03
C ILE A 120 26.96 21.44 -10.31
N GLY A 121 26.80 22.31 -11.31
CA GLY A 121 27.73 23.42 -11.57
C GLY A 121 27.89 24.36 -10.37
N GLU A 122 26.78 24.64 -9.66
CA GLU A 122 26.82 25.42 -8.43
C GLU A 122 27.66 24.77 -7.34
N LEU A 123 27.51 23.44 -7.11
CA LEU A 123 28.30 22.70 -6.11
C LEU A 123 29.79 22.65 -6.48
N ILE A 124 30.12 22.50 -7.76
CA ILE A 124 31.51 22.54 -8.24
C ILE A 124 32.11 23.91 -7.98
N ASN A 125 31.41 24.98 -8.36
CA ASN A 125 31.86 26.36 -8.15
C ASN A 125 32.05 26.71 -6.67
N LYS A 126 31.23 26.14 -5.78
CA LYS A 126 31.36 26.27 -4.31
C LYS A 126 32.48 25.37 -3.73
N GLY A 127 33.16 24.56 -4.55
CA GLY A 127 34.16 23.57 -4.08
C GLY A 127 33.57 22.45 -3.22
N LYS A 128 32.26 22.20 -3.32
CA LYS A 128 31.54 21.15 -2.59
C LYS A 128 31.37 19.86 -3.40
N ALA A 129 31.67 19.91 -4.70
CA ALA A 129 31.73 18.77 -5.60
C ALA A 129 32.95 18.89 -6.53
N TYR A 130 33.37 17.81 -7.13
CA TYR A 130 34.52 17.75 -8.01
C TYR A 130 34.40 16.67 -9.07
N TYR A 131 35.10 16.85 -10.19
CA TYR A 131 35.19 15.87 -11.27
C TYR A 131 36.13 14.73 -10.89
N ALA A 132 35.76 13.49 -11.21
CA ALA A 132 36.56 12.31 -11.02
C ALA A 132 36.67 11.51 -12.33
N PHE A 133 37.85 11.00 -12.64
CA PHE A 133 38.22 10.45 -13.94
C PHE A 133 38.64 8.98 -13.85
N ASP A 134 38.61 8.38 -12.66
CA ASP A 134 38.93 6.96 -12.48
C ASP A 134 37.95 6.10 -13.28
N THR A 135 38.48 5.12 -14.01
CA THR A 135 37.63 4.16 -14.74
C THR A 135 37.05 3.09 -13.80
N ASN A 136 36.02 2.37 -14.28
CA ASN A 136 35.47 1.26 -13.50
C ASN A 136 36.51 0.15 -13.25
N GLU A 137 37.35 -0.12 -14.24
CA GLU A 137 38.42 -1.13 -14.15
C GLU A 137 39.44 -0.76 -13.08
N GLU A 138 39.90 0.51 -13.05
CA GLU A 138 40.83 1.01 -12.03
C GLU A 138 40.21 0.91 -10.63
N LEU A 139 38.95 1.35 -10.46
CA LEU A 139 38.28 1.27 -9.16
C LEU A 139 37.99 -0.17 -8.73
N ASN A 140 37.70 -1.09 -9.67
CA ASN A 140 37.50 -2.49 -9.35
C ASN A 140 38.81 -3.15 -8.86
N LYS A 141 39.95 -2.87 -9.52
CA LYS A 141 41.23 -3.34 -9.05
C LYS A 141 41.53 -2.88 -7.62
N ILE A 142 41.28 -1.61 -7.32
CA ILE A 142 41.47 -1.09 -5.96
C ILE A 142 40.52 -1.77 -4.95
N ARG A 143 39.28 -2.10 -5.35
CA ARG A 143 38.35 -2.86 -4.50
C ARG A 143 38.84 -4.26 -4.20
N GLU A 144 39.31 -4.99 -5.23
CA GLU A 144 39.88 -6.33 -5.11
C GLU A 144 41.09 -6.34 -4.18
N ASP A 145 42.04 -5.37 -4.35
CA ASP A 145 43.21 -5.23 -3.49
C ASP A 145 42.83 -4.96 -2.01
N ASN A 146 41.78 -4.17 -1.78
CA ASN A 146 41.26 -3.93 -0.42
C ASN A 146 40.56 -5.16 0.16
N GLU A 147 39.80 -5.91 -0.62
CA GLU A 147 39.13 -7.15 -0.19
C GLU A 147 40.14 -8.21 0.24
N LEU A 148 41.26 -8.36 -0.50
CA LEU A 148 42.37 -9.24 -0.11
C LEU A 148 42.94 -8.87 1.28
N GLN A 149 42.91 -7.58 1.62
CA GLN A 149 43.32 -7.07 2.93
C GLN A 149 42.16 -7.07 3.97
N LYS A 150 41.00 -7.64 3.65
CA LYS A 150 39.76 -7.61 4.48
C LYS A 150 39.28 -6.20 4.82
N LYS A 151 39.51 -5.24 3.92
CA LYS A 151 39.07 -3.85 4.04
C LYS A 151 37.99 -3.55 2.98
N THR A 152 37.04 -2.67 3.31
CA THR A 152 36.07 -2.17 2.35
C THR A 152 36.62 -0.88 1.73
N PHE A 153 36.74 -0.84 0.40
CA PHE A 153 37.09 0.39 -0.30
C PHE A 153 35.96 1.41 -0.21
N LYS A 154 36.29 2.63 0.22
CA LYS A 154 35.43 3.81 0.16
C LYS A 154 36.20 4.93 -0.54
N TYR A 155 35.55 5.60 -1.50
CA TYR A 155 36.11 6.79 -2.13
C TYR A 155 35.85 7.99 -1.21
N GLY A 156 36.85 8.63 -0.62
CA GLY A 156 36.63 9.68 0.37
C GLY A 156 37.86 10.48 0.76
N ALA A 157 37.73 11.27 1.81
CA ALA A 157 38.78 12.20 2.26
C ALA A 157 40.13 11.55 2.47
N HIS A 158 40.18 10.30 2.95
CA HIS A 158 41.38 9.57 3.29
C HIS A 158 42.23 9.11 2.06
N ASN A 159 41.61 9.00 0.87
CA ASN A 159 42.28 8.47 -0.31
C ASN A 159 42.04 9.27 -1.60
N ARG A 160 41.14 10.25 -1.63
CA ARG A 160 40.83 11.00 -2.86
C ARG A 160 42.05 11.65 -3.52
N MET A 161 43.06 12.06 -2.74
CA MET A 161 44.26 12.65 -3.27
C MET A 161 45.19 11.65 -3.96
N GLN A 162 44.94 10.34 -3.82
CA GLN A 162 45.66 9.23 -4.48
C GLN A 162 44.93 8.74 -5.73
N LEU A 163 43.72 9.28 -6.00
CA LEU A 163 42.84 8.86 -7.08
C LEU A 163 42.79 9.93 -8.17
N LYS A 164 42.34 9.57 -9.39
CA LYS A 164 42.32 10.46 -10.54
C LYS A 164 41.11 11.42 -10.49
N ASN A 165 41.31 12.61 -9.98
CA ASN A 165 40.23 13.60 -9.88
C ASN A 165 40.76 15.04 -9.94
N ALA A 166 39.86 16.00 -10.07
CA ALA A 166 40.22 17.42 -10.20
C ALA A 166 40.87 18.02 -8.94
N LEU A 167 40.85 17.34 -7.78
CA LEU A 167 41.54 17.80 -6.57
C LEU A 167 42.99 17.30 -6.50
N SER A 168 43.29 16.19 -7.16
CA SER A 168 44.63 15.55 -7.18
C SER A 168 45.46 15.89 -8.43
N GLN A 169 44.82 16.46 -9.48
CA GLN A 169 45.45 16.80 -10.75
C GLN A 169 45.62 18.33 -10.89
N SER A 170 46.53 18.75 -11.76
CA SER A 170 46.63 20.17 -12.14
C SER A 170 45.41 20.61 -12.99
N ASP A 171 45.17 21.92 -13.05
CA ASP A 171 44.08 22.52 -13.83
C ASP A 171 44.16 22.13 -15.31
N ASP A 172 45.35 22.09 -15.89
CA ASP A 172 45.54 21.80 -17.32
C ASP A 172 45.23 20.30 -17.61
N VAL A 173 45.71 19.39 -16.74
CA VAL A 173 45.39 17.97 -16.83
C VAL A 173 43.89 17.75 -16.62
N THR A 174 43.27 18.46 -15.69
CA THR A 174 41.82 18.42 -15.46
C THR A 174 41.06 18.86 -16.71
N LYS A 175 41.45 19.98 -17.34
CA LYS A 175 40.83 20.44 -18.59
C LYS A 175 40.98 19.44 -19.74
N GLU A 176 42.12 18.76 -19.81
CA GLU A 176 42.35 17.70 -20.80
C GLU A 176 41.41 16.49 -20.59
N PHE A 177 41.29 16.01 -19.36
CA PHE A 177 40.35 14.93 -19.02
C PHE A 177 38.90 15.30 -19.30
N LEU A 178 38.48 16.52 -18.97
CA LEU A 178 37.12 17.00 -19.26
C LEU A 178 36.81 17.06 -20.77
N LYS A 179 37.82 17.30 -21.61
CA LYS A 179 37.67 17.28 -23.09
C LYS A 179 37.62 15.86 -23.64
N LYS A 180 38.33 14.91 -23.04
CA LYS A 180 38.43 13.52 -23.52
C LYS A 180 37.28 12.65 -23.02
N GLY A 181 36.63 12.99 -21.86
CA GLY A 181 35.59 12.16 -21.23
C GLY A 181 35.95 10.68 -21.11
N PRO A 182 35.12 9.81 -20.51
CA PRO A 182 34.02 10.17 -19.63
C PRO A 182 34.51 10.59 -18.22
N TYR A 183 33.67 11.30 -17.51
CA TYR A 183 33.90 11.68 -16.10
C TYR A 183 32.62 11.54 -15.28
N VAL A 184 32.78 11.48 -13.96
CA VAL A 184 31.68 11.57 -12.99
C VAL A 184 31.89 12.80 -12.10
N VAL A 185 30.82 13.29 -11.46
CA VAL A 185 30.95 14.32 -10.43
C VAL A 185 30.64 13.71 -9.07
N ARG A 186 31.53 13.93 -8.11
CA ARG A 186 31.42 13.42 -6.74
C ARG A 186 31.18 14.54 -5.74
N LEU A 187 30.42 14.26 -4.68
CA LEU A 187 30.34 15.11 -3.50
C LEU A 187 31.70 15.14 -2.80
N LYS A 188 32.13 16.30 -2.32
CA LYS A 188 33.32 16.43 -1.47
C LYS A 188 32.89 16.40 -0.01
N VAL A 189 33.08 15.26 0.64
CA VAL A 189 32.79 15.07 2.07
C VAL A 189 34.00 15.50 2.90
N ASN A 190 33.80 16.34 3.92
CA ASN A 190 34.86 16.66 4.88
C ASN A 190 35.03 15.54 5.90
N SER A 191 36.28 15.32 6.38
CA SER A 191 36.61 14.35 7.40
C SER A 191 36.45 14.92 8.81
N GLY A 192 36.14 14.07 9.79
CA GLY A 192 36.16 14.42 11.22
C GLY A 192 34.93 15.15 11.72
N GLU A 193 33.86 15.21 10.95
CA GLU A 193 32.59 15.85 11.34
C GLU A 193 31.55 14.82 11.78
N THR A 194 30.72 15.18 12.76
CA THR A 194 29.55 14.37 13.16
C THR A 194 28.29 14.94 12.52
N ILE A 195 27.69 14.17 11.62
CA ILE A 195 26.44 14.52 10.95
C ILE A 195 25.28 14.11 11.85
N LYS A 196 24.45 15.09 12.24
CA LYS A 196 23.30 14.86 13.12
C LYS A 196 21.99 15.16 12.39
N VAL A 197 21.11 14.18 12.30
CA VAL A 197 19.80 14.34 11.66
C VAL A 197 18.72 13.86 12.62
N LYS A 198 17.71 14.69 12.83
CA LYS A 198 16.52 14.30 13.60
C LYS A 198 15.49 13.67 12.68
N ASP A 199 15.19 12.40 12.91
CA ASP A 199 14.11 11.70 12.23
C ASP A 199 12.86 11.64 13.10
N GLY A 200 11.69 11.91 12.53
CA GLY A 200 10.42 11.96 13.26
C GLY A 200 9.96 10.63 13.83
N VAL A 201 10.45 9.50 13.29
CA VAL A 201 10.13 8.14 13.75
C VAL A 201 11.29 7.51 14.50
N ARG A 202 12.53 7.64 13.96
CA ARG A 202 13.73 6.98 14.48
C ARG A 202 14.42 7.74 15.62
N GLY A 203 14.16 9.04 15.75
CA GLY A 203 14.81 9.93 16.70
C GLY A 203 16.08 10.55 16.14
N LEU A 204 17.03 10.89 17.01
CA LEU A 204 18.31 11.45 16.61
C LEU A 204 19.20 10.37 16.00
N ILE A 205 19.75 10.64 14.82
CA ILE A 205 20.68 9.78 14.10
C ILE A 205 21.98 10.54 13.97
N GLU A 206 23.08 9.93 14.41
CA GLU A 206 24.42 10.48 14.33
C GLU A 206 25.31 9.54 13.51
N VAL A 207 26.02 10.09 12.53
CA VAL A 207 26.93 9.36 11.64
C VAL A 207 28.21 10.16 11.52
N GLN A 208 29.37 9.47 11.59
CA GLN A 208 30.65 10.11 11.33
C GLN A 208 30.83 10.34 9.82
N SER A 209 31.27 11.54 9.43
CA SER A 209 31.46 11.88 8.02
C SER A 209 32.44 10.95 7.31
N ASP A 210 33.39 10.38 8.04
CA ASP A 210 34.37 9.38 7.52
C ASP A 210 33.70 8.05 7.12
N GLU A 211 32.46 7.82 7.56
CA GLU A 211 31.66 6.67 7.12
C GLU A 211 30.93 6.93 5.79
N VAL A 212 30.86 8.17 5.33
CA VAL A 212 30.17 8.59 4.11
C VAL A 212 31.15 8.72 2.97
N ASP A 213 30.90 7.98 1.87
CA ASP A 213 31.71 8.10 0.65
C ASP A 213 31.51 9.47 -0.04
N ASP A 214 32.51 9.90 -0.81
CA ASP A 214 32.34 10.92 -1.85
C ASP A 214 31.44 10.35 -2.97
N LYS A 215 30.14 10.27 -2.72
CA LYS A 215 29.18 9.65 -3.64
C LYS A 215 29.14 10.36 -4.98
N ILE A 216 28.95 9.58 -6.04
CA ILE A 216 28.69 10.12 -7.38
C ILE A 216 27.35 10.85 -7.33
N LEU A 217 27.34 12.09 -7.78
CA LEU A 217 26.15 12.94 -7.95
C LEU A 217 25.68 12.94 -9.40
N ILE A 218 26.62 13.05 -10.36
CA ILE A 218 26.36 12.92 -11.81
C ILE A 218 27.17 11.74 -12.35
N LYS A 219 26.50 10.86 -13.06
CA LYS A 219 27.06 9.67 -13.73
C LYS A 219 27.80 10.06 -15.02
N ALA A 220 28.59 9.13 -15.57
CA ALA A 220 29.33 9.32 -16.81
C ALA A 220 28.44 9.57 -18.05
N ASP A 221 27.18 9.15 -18.02
CA ASP A 221 26.15 9.42 -19.04
C ASP A 221 25.50 10.82 -18.90
N GLY A 222 25.97 11.64 -17.95
CA GLY A 222 25.42 12.96 -17.65
C GLY A 222 24.14 12.94 -16.80
N MET A 223 23.58 11.77 -16.50
CA MET A 223 22.37 11.67 -15.67
C MET A 223 22.71 11.79 -14.19
N PRO A 224 21.85 12.40 -13.37
CA PRO A 224 22.05 12.45 -11.93
C PRO A 224 21.88 11.05 -11.31
N THR A 225 22.51 10.85 -10.17
CA THR A 225 22.15 9.74 -9.28
C THR A 225 20.86 10.09 -8.52
N TYR A 226 20.20 9.04 -8.00
CA TYR A 226 19.03 9.18 -7.13
C TYR A 226 19.26 10.21 -6.01
N HIS A 227 20.40 10.13 -5.32
CA HIS A 227 20.69 10.99 -4.17
C HIS A 227 20.70 12.48 -4.54
N PHE A 228 21.28 12.81 -5.67
CA PHE A 228 21.36 14.21 -6.13
C PHE A 228 20.02 14.71 -6.65
N ALA A 229 19.39 13.96 -7.57
CA ALA A 229 18.11 14.34 -8.16
C ALA A 229 17.02 14.53 -7.10
N ASN A 230 16.93 13.58 -6.16
CA ASN A 230 15.93 13.62 -5.08
C ASN A 230 16.00 14.92 -4.26
N ILE A 231 17.21 15.35 -3.88
CA ILE A 231 17.40 16.55 -3.05
C ILE A 231 17.13 17.84 -3.81
N VAL A 232 17.64 17.94 -5.06
CA VAL A 232 17.36 19.09 -5.91
C VAL A 232 15.86 19.25 -6.14
N ASP A 233 15.16 18.14 -6.40
CA ASP A 233 13.72 18.15 -6.61
C ASP A 233 12.96 18.48 -5.34
N ASP A 234 13.29 17.85 -4.20
CA ASP A 234 12.65 18.14 -2.94
C ASP A 234 12.76 19.62 -2.56
N HIS A 235 13.95 20.23 -2.78
CA HIS A 235 14.15 21.68 -2.57
C HIS A 235 13.30 22.53 -3.53
N LEU A 236 13.35 22.25 -4.82
CA LEU A 236 12.67 23.04 -5.85
C LEU A 236 11.15 22.88 -5.81
N MET A 237 10.66 21.69 -5.48
CA MET A 237 9.24 21.41 -5.29
C MET A 237 8.73 21.81 -3.90
N LYS A 238 9.60 22.45 -3.07
CA LYS A 238 9.25 22.94 -1.74
C LYS A 238 8.72 21.86 -0.82
N ILE A 239 9.29 20.67 -0.90
CA ILE A 239 8.94 19.56 -0.02
C ILE A 239 9.35 19.92 1.41
N THR A 240 8.39 19.83 2.32
CA THR A 240 8.58 20.15 3.75
C THR A 240 8.84 18.92 4.60
N HIS A 241 8.31 17.77 4.20
CA HIS A 241 8.47 16.50 4.92
C HIS A 241 8.74 15.37 3.93
N VAL A 242 9.72 14.55 4.24
CA VAL A 242 10.12 13.37 3.49
C VAL A 242 9.72 12.12 4.27
N ILE A 243 8.58 11.52 3.90
CA ILE A 243 8.08 10.29 4.47
C ILE A 243 8.38 9.15 3.50
N ARG A 244 9.25 8.20 3.89
CA ARG A 244 9.72 7.10 3.03
C ARG A 244 10.07 5.86 3.83
N GLY A 245 10.31 4.73 3.17
CA GLY A 245 10.70 3.48 3.82
C GLY A 245 12.09 3.56 4.48
N GLU A 246 12.29 2.81 5.57
CA GLU A 246 13.55 2.78 6.33
C GLU A 246 14.74 2.20 5.55
N GLU A 247 14.50 1.55 4.41
CA GLU A 247 15.57 1.12 3.50
C GLU A 247 16.42 2.27 3.00
N TRP A 248 15.94 3.51 3.08
CA TRP A 248 16.65 4.73 2.72
C TRP A 248 17.38 5.40 3.90
N LEU A 249 17.25 4.84 5.10
CA LEU A 249 17.91 5.37 6.30
C LEU A 249 19.44 5.48 6.16
N PRO A 250 20.14 4.50 5.54
CA PRO A 250 21.60 4.61 5.31
C PRO A 250 22.01 5.80 4.43
N SER A 251 21.08 6.34 3.64
CA SER A 251 21.34 7.52 2.78
C SER A 251 21.09 8.85 3.47
N LEU A 252 20.58 8.85 4.71
CA LEU A 252 20.13 10.07 5.37
C LEU A 252 21.26 11.05 5.64
N ALA A 253 22.42 10.56 6.12
CA ALA A 253 23.61 11.38 6.35
C ALA A 253 24.13 12.03 5.05
N LEU A 254 24.18 11.24 3.96
CA LEU A 254 24.56 11.75 2.64
C LEU A 254 23.59 12.85 2.16
N HIS A 255 22.28 12.64 2.34
CA HIS A 255 21.27 13.63 1.96
C HIS A 255 21.44 14.92 2.75
N GLN A 256 21.67 14.83 4.05
CA GLN A 256 21.94 16.00 4.91
C GLN A 256 23.19 16.77 4.41
N LEU A 257 24.28 16.08 4.10
CA LEU A 257 25.49 16.71 3.56
C LEU A 257 25.26 17.42 2.23
N ILE A 258 24.37 16.92 1.36
CA ILE A 258 24.07 17.60 0.09
C ILE A 258 23.24 18.88 0.35
N TYR A 259 22.25 18.86 1.28
CA TYR A 259 21.54 20.08 1.69
C TYR A 259 22.50 21.13 2.26
N GLU A 260 23.43 20.72 3.13
CA GLU A 260 24.45 21.60 3.71
C GLU A 260 25.42 22.14 2.66
N ALA A 261 25.82 21.32 1.68
CA ALA A 261 26.69 21.76 0.59
C ALA A 261 26.06 22.88 -0.26
N PHE A 262 24.75 22.86 -0.42
CA PHE A 262 24.01 23.95 -1.06
C PHE A 262 23.76 25.14 -0.12
N GLY A 263 23.79 24.95 1.19
CA GLY A 263 23.31 25.92 2.18
C GLY A 263 21.78 25.95 2.27
N TRP A 264 21.11 24.86 1.94
CA TRP A 264 19.66 24.73 2.00
C TRP A 264 19.21 24.15 3.33
N GLU A 265 18.03 24.58 3.80
CA GLU A 265 17.34 23.92 4.91
C GLU A 265 16.79 22.56 4.44
N ALA A 266 17.11 21.50 5.18
CA ALA A 266 16.59 20.16 4.89
C ALA A 266 15.14 20.02 5.33
N PRO A 267 14.31 19.22 4.64
CA PRO A 267 12.95 18.89 5.10
C PRO A 267 12.99 18.04 6.38
N GLU A 268 11.86 17.93 7.06
CA GLU A 268 11.72 16.97 8.14
C GLU A 268 11.67 15.53 7.58
N PHE A 269 12.48 14.63 8.13
CA PHE A 269 12.55 13.24 7.69
C PHE A 269 11.75 12.30 8.60
N MET A 270 11.08 11.33 7.99
CA MET A 270 10.33 10.26 8.68
C MET A 270 10.56 8.93 7.94
N HIS A 271 11.32 8.02 8.56
CA HIS A 271 11.60 6.70 7.99
C HIS A 271 10.66 5.64 8.57
N LEU A 272 9.75 5.17 7.70
CA LEU A 272 8.71 4.19 8.04
C LEU A 272 9.31 2.79 8.21
N PRO A 273 8.84 2.00 9.19
CA PRO A 273 9.29 0.63 9.37
C PRO A 273 8.92 -0.26 8.18
N LEU A 274 9.68 -1.34 7.97
CA LEU A 274 9.39 -2.32 6.92
C LEU A 274 8.07 -3.06 7.19
N ILE A 275 7.41 -3.49 6.12
CA ILE A 275 6.44 -4.56 6.19
C ILE A 275 7.22 -5.88 6.18
N LEU A 276 7.07 -6.66 7.23
CA LEU A 276 7.78 -7.92 7.42
C LEU A 276 6.94 -9.10 6.90
N LYS A 277 7.62 -10.19 6.58
CA LYS A 277 6.97 -11.48 6.23
C LYS A 277 6.06 -11.96 7.36
N PRO A 278 4.95 -12.64 7.03
CA PRO A 278 4.10 -13.28 8.06
C PRO A 278 4.89 -14.32 8.87
N ILE A 279 5.72 -15.11 8.20
CA ILE A 279 6.53 -16.17 8.80
C ILE A 279 8.02 -15.90 8.53
N GLY A 280 8.85 -16.05 9.56
CA GLY A 280 10.29 -15.82 9.48
C GLY A 280 10.69 -14.37 9.70
N LYS A 281 11.92 -14.03 9.29
CA LYS A 281 12.53 -12.68 9.43
C LYS A 281 12.68 -12.02 8.06
N GLY A 282 12.64 -10.70 8.03
CA GLY A 282 12.97 -9.88 6.86
C GLY A 282 11.76 -9.23 6.17
N LYS A 283 12.06 -8.38 5.19
CA LYS A 283 11.10 -7.61 4.40
C LYS A 283 10.21 -8.53 3.57
N LEU A 284 8.91 -8.23 3.53
CA LEU A 284 7.95 -8.87 2.64
C LEU A 284 8.34 -8.65 1.16
N SER A 285 8.35 -9.72 0.39
CA SER A 285 8.71 -9.69 -1.03
C SER A 285 7.62 -10.32 -1.90
N LYS A 286 7.69 -10.10 -3.22
CA LYS A 286 6.82 -10.74 -4.22
C LYS A 286 6.82 -12.27 -4.08
N ARG A 287 8.01 -12.88 -3.93
CA ARG A 287 8.16 -14.34 -3.80
C ARG A 287 7.45 -14.91 -2.56
N ASP A 288 7.38 -14.13 -1.48
CA ASP A 288 6.67 -14.55 -0.27
C ASP A 288 5.17 -14.62 -0.54
N GLY A 289 4.59 -13.64 -1.24
CA GLY A 289 3.18 -13.67 -1.64
C GLY A 289 2.84 -14.85 -2.55
N GLU A 290 3.64 -15.07 -3.59
CA GLU A 290 3.47 -16.21 -4.50
C GLU A 290 3.53 -17.56 -3.77
N LYS A 291 4.51 -17.72 -2.86
CA LYS A 291 4.69 -18.96 -2.07
C LYS A 291 3.56 -19.22 -1.09
N MET A 292 3.01 -18.16 -0.49
CA MET A 292 1.99 -18.26 0.58
C MET A 292 0.57 -18.02 0.07
N GLY A 293 0.37 -17.75 -1.22
CA GLY A 293 -0.94 -17.64 -1.86
C GLY A 293 -1.70 -16.35 -1.58
N PHE A 294 -1.02 -15.25 -1.22
CA PHE A 294 -1.64 -13.94 -1.04
C PHE A 294 -1.06 -12.87 -1.98
N PRO A 295 -1.84 -11.84 -2.36
CA PRO A 295 -1.37 -10.78 -3.23
C PRO A 295 -0.41 -9.83 -2.51
N VAL A 296 0.53 -9.26 -3.25
CA VAL A 296 1.45 -8.21 -2.78
C VAL A 296 1.37 -6.94 -3.61
N PHE A 297 0.52 -6.95 -4.64
CA PHE A 297 0.25 -5.81 -5.52
C PHE A 297 -1.19 -5.33 -5.33
N PRO A 298 -1.47 -4.02 -5.36
CA PRO A 298 -2.84 -3.50 -5.25
C PRO A 298 -3.74 -3.97 -6.39
N ILE A 299 -3.24 -3.95 -7.63
CA ILE A 299 -3.93 -4.42 -8.84
C ILE A 299 -3.03 -5.42 -9.59
N ALA A 300 -3.56 -6.15 -10.55
CA ALA A 300 -2.83 -7.17 -11.28
C ALA A 300 -1.59 -6.61 -12.00
N TRP A 301 -0.52 -7.41 -12.06
CA TRP A 301 0.68 -7.11 -12.83
C TRP A 301 1.20 -8.36 -13.55
N GLY A 302 1.16 -8.35 -14.86
CA GLY A 302 1.47 -9.52 -15.67
C GLY A 302 0.56 -10.69 -15.31
N LYS A 303 1.15 -11.81 -14.88
CA LYS A 303 0.40 -13.01 -14.44
C LYS A 303 0.02 -12.98 -12.95
N SER A 304 0.51 -12.02 -12.18
CA SER A 304 0.24 -11.93 -10.73
C SER A 304 -1.07 -11.19 -10.49
N ARG A 305 -2.02 -11.84 -9.81
CA ARG A 305 -3.26 -11.20 -9.35
C ARG A 305 -2.96 -10.26 -8.19
N GLY A 306 -3.63 -9.11 -8.18
CA GLY A 306 -3.57 -8.14 -7.09
C GLY A 306 -4.69 -8.31 -6.06
N PHE A 307 -4.74 -7.42 -5.10
CA PHE A 307 -5.84 -7.35 -4.12
C PHE A 307 -7.19 -7.08 -4.80
N LYS A 308 -7.22 -6.20 -5.82
CA LYS A 308 -8.41 -5.90 -6.62
C LYS A 308 -9.03 -7.17 -7.21
N GLU A 309 -8.23 -7.98 -7.90
CA GLU A 309 -8.68 -9.18 -8.62
C GLU A 309 -9.06 -10.33 -7.67
N ARG A 310 -8.74 -10.21 -6.37
CA ARG A 310 -9.22 -11.09 -5.32
C ARG A 310 -10.50 -10.57 -4.65
N GLY A 311 -10.96 -9.39 -5.04
CA GLY A 311 -12.19 -8.82 -4.52
C GLY A 311 -12.03 -8.11 -3.17
N PHE A 312 -10.86 -7.51 -2.93
CA PHE A 312 -10.70 -6.52 -1.87
C PHE A 312 -11.32 -5.20 -2.28
N LEU A 313 -12.06 -4.58 -1.36
CA LEU A 313 -12.47 -3.20 -1.48
C LEU A 313 -11.23 -2.30 -1.25
N PRO A 314 -11.00 -1.27 -2.07
CA PRO A 314 -9.85 -0.38 -1.87
C PRO A 314 -9.89 0.30 -0.50
N GLU A 315 -11.05 0.68 0.01
CA GLU A 315 -11.25 1.24 1.34
C GLU A 315 -10.75 0.29 2.45
N ALA A 316 -11.05 -0.99 2.33
CA ALA A 316 -10.61 -2.01 3.26
C ALA A 316 -9.08 -2.19 3.22
N LEU A 317 -8.49 -2.22 2.02
CA LEU A 317 -7.04 -2.31 1.88
C LEU A 317 -6.34 -1.08 2.45
N MET A 318 -6.87 0.14 2.21
CA MET A 318 -6.31 1.37 2.78
C MET A 318 -6.39 1.36 4.30
N ASN A 319 -7.51 0.96 4.89
CA ASN A 319 -7.64 0.81 6.33
C ASN A 319 -6.62 -0.18 6.90
N TYR A 320 -6.48 -1.36 6.29
CA TYR A 320 -5.50 -2.36 6.69
C TYR A 320 -4.06 -1.82 6.63
N LEU A 321 -3.67 -1.21 5.50
CA LEU A 321 -2.33 -0.67 5.32
C LEU A 321 -2.03 0.51 6.25
N ALA A 322 -3.03 1.31 6.61
CA ALA A 322 -2.87 2.38 7.59
C ALA A 322 -2.50 1.82 8.97
N LEU A 323 -3.18 0.76 9.41
CA LEU A 323 -2.91 0.10 10.69
C LEU A 323 -1.62 -0.74 10.70
N LEU A 324 -1.03 -0.99 9.54
CA LEU A 324 0.19 -1.79 9.43
C LEU A 324 1.44 -0.95 9.75
N GLY A 325 1.70 -0.75 11.05
CA GLY A 325 2.80 0.04 11.58
C GLY A 325 2.41 1.41 12.15
N TRP A 326 1.11 1.69 12.24
CA TRP A 326 0.55 2.82 12.94
C TRP A 326 -0.67 2.36 13.77
N ASN A 327 -0.91 3.02 14.93
CA ASN A 327 -2.06 2.74 15.78
C ASN A 327 -2.64 4.06 16.30
N PRO A 328 -3.96 4.30 16.16
CA PRO A 328 -4.59 5.53 16.65
C PRO A 328 -4.57 5.67 18.18
N GLY A 329 -4.27 4.59 18.91
CA GLY A 329 -4.29 4.55 20.38
C GLY A 329 -5.67 4.23 20.95
N THR A 330 -6.52 3.62 20.14
CA THR A 330 -7.85 3.07 20.49
C THR A 330 -7.93 1.61 20.05
N ASP A 331 -8.96 0.88 20.50
CA ASP A 331 -9.25 -0.49 20.06
C ASP A 331 -10.03 -0.52 18.73
N GLU A 332 -10.34 0.64 18.17
CA GLU A 332 -11.01 0.76 16.87
C GLU A 332 -10.08 0.31 15.75
N GLU A 333 -10.58 -0.54 14.86
CA GLU A 333 -9.83 -1.12 13.75
C GLU A 333 -10.44 -0.85 12.37
N ILE A 334 -11.62 -0.25 12.33
CA ILE A 334 -12.36 0.03 11.09
C ILE A 334 -12.52 1.53 10.94
N PHE A 335 -11.86 2.07 9.93
CA PHE A 335 -11.82 3.50 9.63
C PHE A 335 -12.09 3.75 8.16
N GLU A 336 -13.03 4.60 7.85
CA GLU A 336 -13.12 5.21 6.53
C GLU A 336 -11.95 6.19 6.29
N MET A 337 -11.68 6.54 5.02
CA MET A 337 -10.54 7.39 4.66
C MET A 337 -10.52 8.72 5.42
N ASP A 338 -11.67 9.39 5.56
CA ASP A 338 -11.76 10.65 6.29
C ASP A 338 -11.44 10.50 7.78
N ALA A 339 -11.83 9.37 8.37
CA ALA A 339 -11.48 9.05 9.76
C ALA A 339 -9.98 8.75 9.90
N LEU A 340 -9.39 8.05 8.94
CA LEU A 340 -7.94 7.85 8.88
C LEU A 340 -7.21 9.19 8.81
N VAL A 341 -7.63 10.10 7.93
CA VAL A 341 -7.05 11.46 7.81
C VAL A 341 -7.13 12.20 9.14
N ARG A 342 -8.29 12.24 9.78
CA ARG A 342 -8.47 12.95 11.06
C ARG A 342 -7.59 12.37 12.18
N ASN A 343 -7.46 11.06 12.27
CA ASN A 343 -6.78 10.37 13.37
C ASN A 343 -5.27 10.21 13.15
N PHE A 344 -4.77 10.28 11.89
CA PHE A 344 -3.38 10.00 11.56
C PHE A 344 -2.41 10.92 12.32
N ASP A 345 -1.56 10.33 13.17
CA ASP A 345 -0.52 11.02 13.91
C ASP A 345 0.82 10.31 13.72
N THR A 346 1.78 11.01 13.12
CA THR A 346 3.10 10.47 12.83
C THR A 346 3.88 10.07 14.09
N LYS A 347 3.56 10.67 15.25
CA LYS A 347 4.16 10.29 16.54
C LYS A 347 3.75 8.89 17.01
N LYS A 348 2.65 8.37 16.47
CA LYS A 348 2.11 7.04 16.76
C LYS A 348 2.58 5.97 15.75
N ILE A 349 3.46 6.33 14.81
CA ILE A 349 4.11 5.35 13.91
C ILE A 349 5.08 4.51 14.75
N GLN A 350 4.95 3.19 14.64
CA GLN A 350 5.79 2.24 15.35
C GLN A 350 7.22 2.26 14.79
N LYS A 351 8.23 2.05 15.65
CA LYS A 351 9.62 1.92 15.21
C LYS A 351 9.92 0.53 14.65
N ALA A 352 9.30 -0.50 15.19
CA ALA A 352 9.48 -1.88 14.75
C ALA A 352 8.74 -2.17 13.45
N GLY A 353 9.27 -3.07 12.63
CA GLY A 353 8.60 -3.56 11.44
C GLY A 353 7.29 -4.27 11.80
N ALA A 354 6.24 -4.04 11.01
CA ALA A 354 4.94 -4.66 11.18
C ALA A 354 4.82 -5.94 10.34
N LYS A 355 4.44 -7.06 10.95
CA LYS A 355 4.20 -8.31 10.23
C LYS A 355 2.94 -8.21 9.39
N PHE A 356 3.05 -8.61 8.13
CA PHE A 356 1.90 -8.74 7.25
C PHE A 356 1.02 -9.90 7.72
N ASP A 357 -0.27 -9.65 7.86
CA ASP A 357 -1.27 -10.64 8.26
C ASP A 357 -2.41 -10.64 7.23
N PHE A 358 -2.46 -11.68 6.39
CA PHE A 358 -3.45 -11.80 5.33
C PHE A 358 -4.85 -12.07 5.89
N GLU A 359 -4.96 -12.86 6.96
CA GLU A 359 -6.26 -13.14 7.58
C GLU A 359 -6.85 -11.89 8.22
N LYS A 360 -6.02 -11.04 8.83
CA LYS A 360 -6.46 -9.73 9.31
C LYS A 360 -6.93 -8.82 8.17
N ALA A 361 -6.23 -8.83 7.04
CA ALA A 361 -6.64 -8.07 5.86
C ALA A 361 -8.01 -8.56 5.34
N ARG A 362 -8.20 -9.89 5.24
CA ARG A 362 -9.48 -10.51 4.86
C ARG A 362 -10.61 -10.13 5.82
N TRP A 363 -10.34 -10.20 7.13
CA TRP A 363 -11.32 -9.84 8.15
C TRP A 363 -11.76 -8.37 8.03
N ILE A 364 -10.82 -7.44 7.81
CA ILE A 364 -11.15 -6.03 7.57
C ILE A 364 -12.03 -5.91 6.31
N ASN A 365 -11.67 -6.60 5.23
CA ASN A 365 -12.46 -6.58 4.00
C ASN A 365 -13.88 -7.10 4.21
N HIS A 366 -14.04 -8.20 4.96
CA HIS A 366 -15.34 -8.73 5.36
C HIS A 366 -16.19 -7.68 6.09
N LYS A 367 -15.59 -6.92 7.02
CA LYS A 367 -16.30 -5.83 7.73
C LYS A 367 -16.79 -4.77 6.75
N PHE A 368 -15.94 -4.33 5.82
CA PHE A 368 -16.33 -3.35 4.81
C PHE A 368 -17.41 -3.87 3.86
N LEU A 369 -17.37 -5.13 3.44
CA LEU A 369 -18.44 -5.76 2.67
C LEU A 369 -19.78 -5.76 3.43
N GLY A 370 -19.74 -6.01 4.74
CA GLY A 370 -20.93 -6.08 5.59
C GLY A 370 -21.76 -4.79 5.61
N PHE A 371 -21.12 -3.62 5.67
CA PHE A 371 -21.83 -2.32 5.70
C PHE A 371 -21.84 -1.56 4.37
N SER A 372 -21.26 -2.13 3.31
CA SER A 372 -21.39 -1.54 1.98
C SER A 372 -22.78 -1.72 1.41
N ASP A 373 -23.27 -0.71 0.70
CA ASP A 373 -24.53 -0.79 -0.05
C ASP A 373 -24.40 -1.83 -1.17
N GLU A 374 -25.36 -2.75 -1.25
CA GLU A 374 -25.33 -3.85 -2.22
C GLU A 374 -25.37 -3.38 -3.68
N LYS A 375 -26.05 -2.27 -3.98
CA LYS A 375 -26.09 -1.71 -5.34
C LYS A 375 -24.72 -1.20 -5.75
N VAL A 376 -24.04 -0.50 -4.82
CA VAL A 376 -22.67 -0.01 -5.03
C VAL A 376 -21.72 -1.17 -5.29
N ILE A 377 -21.83 -2.27 -4.53
CA ILE A 377 -20.98 -3.45 -4.75
C ILE A 377 -21.26 -4.10 -6.10
N LEU A 378 -22.52 -4.33 -6.43
CA LEU A 378 -22.92 -4.98 -7.69
C LEU A 378 -22.53 -4.15 -8.94
N GLU A 379 -22.55 -2.82 -8.83
CA GLU A 379 -22.18 -1.93 -9.95
C GLU A 379 -20.64 -1.76 -10.05
N ARG A 380 -19.98 -1.51 -8.92
CA ARG A 380 -18.55 -1.21 -8.89
C ARG A 380 -17.66 -2.43 -9.12
N PHE A 381 -18.16 -3.62 -8.80
CA PHE A 381 -17.43 -4.89 -8.88
C PHE A 381 -18.20 -5.93 -9.71
N ALA A 382 -18.83 -5.48 -10.79
CA ALA A 382 -19.72 -6.30 -11.64
C ALA A 382 -19.04 -7.59 -12.13
N GLU A 383 -17.74 -7.56 -12.38
CA GLU A 383 -16.94 -8.68 -12.86
C GLU A 383 -16.95 -9.91 -11.94
N PHE A 384 -17.16 -9.71 -10.62
CA PHE A 384 -17.27 -10.85 -9.69
C PHE A 384 -18.63 -11.56 -9.78
N PHE A 385 -19.63 -10.91 -10.37
CA PHE A 385 -20.99 -11.42 -10.50
C PHE A 385 -21.30 -11.99 -11.89
N ASP A 386 -20.31 -12.14 -12.77
CA ASP A 386 -20.45 -12.77 -14.09
C ASP A 386 -20.82 -14.25 -14.00
N CYS A 387 -20.59 -14.87 -12.82
CA CYS A 387 -21.04 -16.24 -12.54
C CYS A 387 -22.57 -16.36 -12.37
N PHE A 388 -23.28 -15.25 -12.20
CA PHE A 388 -24.74 -15.26 -12.06
C PHE A 388 -25.40 -15.39 -13.44
N PRO A 389 -26.43 -16.26 -13.57
CA PRO A 389 -27.15 -16.40 -14.83
C PRO A 389 -27.71 -15.07 -15.34
N GLU A 390 -27.66 -14.85 -16.65
CA GLU A 390 -28.23 -13.64 -17.28
C GLU A 390 -29.72 -13.47 -17.00
N ARG A 391 -30.46 -14.60 -16.87
CA ARG A 391 -31.88 -14.60 -16.50
C ARG A 391 -32.18 -14.02 -15.12
N TRP A 392 -31.16 -13.89 -14.26
CA TRP A 392 -31.36 -13.27 -12.94
C TRP A 392 -31.43 -11.75 -13.06
N SER A 393 -32.57 -11.20 -12.68
CA SER A 393 -32.77 -9.76 -12.64
C SER A 393 -31.76 -9.10 -11.68
N LYS A 394 -31.53 -7.80 -11.83
CA LYS A 394 -30.72 -7.01 -10.88
C LYS A 394 -31.23 -7.18 -9.44
N LYS A 395 -32.55 -7.23 -9.24
CA LYS A 395 -33.16 -7.46 -7.92
C LYS A 395 -32.77 -8.84 -7.36
N MET A 396 -32.80 -9.89 -8.18
CA MET A 396 -32.41 -11.24 -7.75
C MET A 396 -30.94 -11.29 -7.36
N ARG A 397 -30.06 -10.69 -8.16
CA ARG A 397 -28.61 -10.60 -7.86
C ARG A 397 -28.36 -9.88 -6.52
N SER A 398 -29.09 -8.79 -6.24
CA SER A 398 -29.04 -8.06 -4.97
C SER A 398 -29.47 -8.93 -3.79
N ILE A 399 -30.60 -9.65 -3.90
CA ILE A 399 -31.10 -10.56 -2.86
C ILE A 399 -30.06 -11.64 -2.54
N ILE A 400 -29.49 -12.28 -3.58
CA ILE A 400 -28.48 -13.34 -3.40
C ILE A 400 -27.21 -12.79 -2.75
N TYR A 401 -26.71 -11.64 -3.21
CA TYR A 401 -25.54 -11.00 -2.58
C TYR A 401 -25.82 -10.69 -1.11
N THR A 402 -26.95 -10.06 -0.80
CA THR A 402 -27.35 -9.73 0.58
C THR A 402 -27.40 -10.97 1.47
N LEU A 403 -27.89 -12.09 0.93
CA LEU A 403 -27.96 -13.37 1.66
C LEU A 403 -26.59 -14.00 1.90
N LEU A 404 -25.62 -13.72 1.04
CA LEU A 404 -24.27 -14.31 1.10
C LEU A 404 -23.23 -13.39 1.73
N LYS A 405 -23.41 -12.08 1.76
CA LYS A 405 -22.36 -11.09 2.11
C LYS A 405 -21.72 -11.34 3.47
N ASP A 406 -22.48 -11.79 4.47
CA ASP A 406 -21.97 -12.09 5.81
C ASP A 406 -21.05 -13.34 5.86
N ARG A 407 -20.92 -14.03 4.74
CA ARG A 407 -20.05 -15.20 4.57
C ARG A 407 -18.81 -14.90 3.73
N LEU A 408 -18.80 -13.76 3.03
CA LEU A 408 -17.73 -13.38 2.13
C LEU A 408 -16.64 -12.62 2.87
N PHE A 409 -15.43 -13.10 2.80
CA PHE A 409 -14.23 -12.35 3.15
C PHE A 409 -13.67 -11.62 1.94
N LEU A 410 -13.82 -12.19 0.76
CA LEU A 410 -13.41 -11.66 -0.54
C LEU A 410 -14.55 -11.78 -1.55
N LEU A 411 -14.71 -10.81 -2.45
CA LEU A 411 -15.76 -10.89 -3.48
C LEU A 411 -15.58 -12.08 -4.42
N GLU A 412 -14.35 -12.56 -4.68
CA GLU A 412 -14.13 -13.75 -5.50
C GLU A 412 -14.81 -15.00 -4.94
N GLU A 413 -15.07 -15.05 -3.62
CA GLU A 413 -15.72 -16.17 -2.95
C GLU A 413 -17.20 -16.32 -3.33
N ILE A 414 -17.82 -15.24 -3.88
CA ILE A 414 -19.22 -15.27 -4.36
C ILE A 414 -19.45 -16.38 -5.38
N LYS A 415 -18.46 -16.66 -6.22
CA LYS A 415 -18.52 -17.73 -7.22
C LYS A 415 -18.69 -19.12 -6.57
N THR A 416 -18.09 -19.32 -5.42
CA THR A 416 -18.18 -20.59 -4.68
C THR A 416 -19.45 -20.63 -3.83
N GLU A 417 -19.72 -19.56 -3.08
CA GLU A 417 -20.87 -19.49 -2.18
C GLU A 417 -22.21 -19.50 -2.96
N SER A 418 -22.25 -18.96 -4.18
CA SER A 418 -23.47 -18.97 -5.00
C SER A 418 -23.78 -20.30 -5.69
N LYS A 419 -22.84 -21.24 -5.70
CA LYS A 419 -23.04 -22.58 -6.33
C LYS A 419 -24.31 -23.29 -5.81
N LEU A 420 -24.63 -23.08 -4.54
CA LEU A 420 -25.83 -23.67 -3.94
C LEU A 420 -27.16 -23.25 -4.64
N PHE A 421 -27.16 -22.13 -5.37
CA PHE A 421 -28.32 -21.70 -6.16
C PHE A 421 -28.25 -22.18 -7.63
N LEU A 422 -27.09 -22.60 -8.11
CA LEU A 422 -26.82 -22.86 -9.52
C LEU A 422 -26.77 -24.33 -9.87
N VAL A 423 -26.32 -25.16 -8.94
CA VAL A 423 -26.05 -26.59 -9.18
C VAL A 423 -26.80 -27.41 -8.14
N ASP A 424 -27.45 -28.48 -8.59
CA ASP A 424 -28.07 -29.45 -7.68
C ASP A 424 -26.98 -30.23 -6.93
N PRO A 425 -27.19 -30.58 -5.65
CA PRO A 425 -26.22 -31.37 -4.91
C PRO A 425 -26.09 -32.76 -5.53
N THR A 426 -24.86 -33.19 -5.78
CA THR A 426 -24.50 -34.53 -6.27
C THR A 426 -23.94 -35.40 -5.16
N GLU A 427 -23.53 -34.79 -4.06
CA GLU A 427 -22.99 -35.47 -2.87
C GLU A 427 -23.67 -34.92 -1.62
N TYR A 428 -23.80 -35.75 -0.63
CA TYR A 428 -24.41 -35.41 0.66
C TYR A 428 -23.44 -35.70 1.81
N ASP A 429 -23.39 -34.80 2.80
CA ASP A 429 -22.54 -34.98 3.98
C ASP A 429 -22.91 -36.27 4.72
N VAL A 430 -22.05 -37.27 4.61
CA VAL A 430 -22.25 -38.63 5.16
C VAL A 430 -22.39 -38.58 6.67
N LYS A 431 -21.69 -37.68 7.38
CA LYS A 431 -21.80 -37.60 8.85
C LYS A 431 -23.17 -37.10 9.26
N VAL A 432 -23.70 -36.14 8.54
CA VAL A 432 -25.04 -35.60 8.76
C VAL A 432 -26.10 -36.64 8.41
N LEU A 433 -25.94 -37.28 7.24
CA LEU A 433 -26.85 -38.33 6.78
C LEU A 433 -26.98 -39.44 7.83
N ASN A 434 -25.87 -40.01 8.32
CA ASN A 434 -25.84 -41.03 9.34
C ASN A 434 -26.52 -40.60 10.66
N LYS A 435 -26.39 -39.31 11.01
CA LYS A 435 -27.01 -38.75 12.22
C LYS A 435 -28.53 -38.69 12.11
N ILE A 436 -29.07 -38.27 10.94
CA ILE A 436 -30.51 -38.08 10.74
C ILE A 436 -31.22 -39.39 10.33
N GLN A 437 -30.50 -40.41 9.85
CA GLN A 437 -31.06 -41.63 9.27
C GLN A 437 -31.98 -42.40 10.24
N ARG A 438 -31.70 -42.38 11.56
CA ARG A 438 -32.54 -42.97 12.60
C ARG A 438 -33.93 -42.34 12.77
N HIS A 439 -34.16 -41.17 12.15
CA HIS A 439 -35.39 -40.40 12.26
C HIS A 439 -36.18 -40.36 10.94
N ASP A 440 -35.93 -41.31 10.05
CA ASP A 440 -36.55 -41.41 8.73
C ASP A 440 -36.55 -40.09 7.95
N PRO A 441 -35.36 -39.64 7.45
CA PRO A 441 -35.27 -38.38 6.71
C PRO A 441 -36.11 -38.40 5.44
N LYS A 442 -36.45 -39.58 4.88
CA LYS A 442 -37.36 -39.67 3.71
C LYS A 442 -38.77 -39.18 4.05
N LYS A 443 -39.30 -39.61 5.20
CA LYS A 443 -40.62 -39.16 5.69
C LYS A 443 -40.65 -37.62 5.87
N ILE A 444 -39.56 -37.07 6.47
CA ILE A 444 -39.44 -35.62 6.68
C ILE A 444 -39.42 -34.88 5.34
N VAL A 445 -38.57 -35.30 4.40
CA VAL A 445 -38.43 -34.64 3.09
C VAL A 445 -39.71 -34.77 2.27
N ASN A 446 -40.43 -35.90 2.33
CA ASN A 446 -41.72 -36.08 1.69
C ASN A 446 -42.76 -35.07 2.17
N GLN A 447 -42.73 -34.67 3.45
CA GLN A 447 -43.65 -33.64 3.94
C GLN A 447 -43.40 -32.27 3.26
N PHE A 448 -42.12 -31.89 3.01
CA PHE A 448 -41.81 -30.70 2.24
C PHE A 448 -42.21 -30.84 0.77
N CYS A 449 -42.01 -32.02 0.15
CA CYS A 449 -42.55 -32.26 -1.21
C CYS A 449 -44.09 -32.08 -1.28
N LYS A 450 -44.79 -32.53 -0.26
CA LYS A 450 -46.26 -32.34 -0.16
C LYS A 450 -46.62 -30.87 -0.10
N LEU A 451 -45.97 -30.07 0.76
CA LEU A 451 -46.22 -28.61 0.86
C LEU A 451 -46.02 -27.91 -0.48
N ILE A 452 -44.97 -28.27 -1.23
CA ILE A 452 -44.71 -27.71 -2.55
C ILE A 452 -45.84 -28.08 -3.55
N LYS A 453 -46.24 -29.37 -3.57
CA LYS A 453 -47.30 -29.85 -4.49
C LYS A 453 -48.65 -29.26 -4.18
N GLU A 454 -48.91 -28.93 -2.92
CA GLU A 454 -50.14 -28.25 -2.46
C GLU A 454 -50.06 -26.72 -2.67
N GLY A 455 -48.94 -26.20 -3.19
CA GLY A 455 -48.78 -24.77 -3.49
C GLY A 455 -48.61 -23.88 -2.24
N VAL A 456 -48.20 -24.45 -1.11
CA VAL A 456 -47.96 -23.69 0.14
C VAL A 456 -46.77 -22.76 -0.05
N PRO A 457 -46.88 -21.46 0.20
CA PRO A 457 -45.79 -20.52 0.10
C PRO A 457 -44.66 -20.87 1.09
N VAL A 458 -43.39 -20.71 0.69
CA VAL A 458 -42.21 -21.05 1.51
C VAL A 458 -42.22 -20.37 2.89
N LYS A 459 -42.73 -19.13 2.97
CA LYS A 459 -42.87 -18.38 4.23
C LYS A 459 -43.74 -19.11 5.26
N ASP A 460 -44.67 -19.96 4.83
CA ASP A 460 -45.62 -20.67 5.67
C ASP A 460 -45.13 -22.09 6.01
N TRP A 461 -44.10 -22.60 5.35
CA TRP A 461 -43.56 -23.96 5.55
C TRP A 461 -43.19 -24.24 7.01
N LYS A 462 -42.57 -23.26 7.69
CA LYS A 462 -42.15 -23.45 9.08
C LYS A 462 -43.36 -23.72 10.00
N HIS A 463 -44.45 -23.01 9.79
CA HIS A 463 -45.69 -23.20 10.55
C HIS A 463 -46.29 -24.57 10.25
N GLN A 464 -46.47 -24.90 8.98
CA GLN A 464 -47.08 -26.17 8.55
C GLN A 464 -46.23 -27.39 9.00
N ILE A 465 -44.93 -27.28 9.00
CA ILE A 465 -44.02 -28.32 9.49
C ILE A 465 -44.11 -28.50 11.01
N LEU A 466 -44.29 -27.42 11.77
CA LEU A 466 -44.50 -27.49 13.21
C LEU A 466 -45.80 -28.19 13.57
N GLU A 467 -46.92 -27.84 12.91
CA GLU A 467 -48.22 -28.51 13.08
C GLU A 467 -48.17 -30.00 12.74
N TRP A 468 -47.44 -30.36 11.66
CA TRP A 468 -47.21 -31.76 11.32
C TRP A 468 -46.37 -32.45 12.40
N ASN A 469 -45.33 -31.78 12.91
CA ASN A 469 -44.39 -32.32 13.90
C ASN A 469 -45.03 -32.51 15.28
N ASP A 470 -46.07 -31.80 15.63
CA ASP A 470 -46.81 -32.01 16.88
C ASP A 470 -47.36 -33.42 17.00
N LYS A 471 -47.59 -34.10 15.85
CA LYS A 471 -48.04 -35.50 15.77
C LYS A 471 -46.87 -36.48 15.70
N GLU A 472 -45.73 -36.07 15.16
CA GLU A 472 -44.56 -36.91 14.91
C GLU A 472 -43.56 -36.94 16.08
N GLY A 473 -43.48 -35.85 16.85
CA GLY A 473 -42.58 -35.74 18.01
C GLY A 473 -41.09 -35.71 17.69
N LEU A 474 -40.72 -35.30 16.48
CA LEU A 474 -39.32 -35.28 16.04
C LEU A 474 -38.59 -34.04 16.57
N PRO A 475 -37.28 -34.13 16.88
CA PRO A 475 -36.50 -32.93 17.19
C PRO A 475 -36.49 -31.97 15.99
N PHE A 476 -36.91 -30.71 16.18
CA PHE A 476 -37.00 -29.73 15.10
C PHE A 476 -35.68 -29.56 14.36
N GLY A 477 -34.53 -29.63 15.06
CA GLY A 477 -33.20 -29.58 14.45
C GLY A 477 -32.96 -30.70 13.42
N VAL A 478 -33.53 -31.88 13.61
CA VAL A 478 -33.43 -33.01 12.65
C VAL A 478 -34.22 -32.69 11.39
N ILE A 479 -35.42 -32.14 11.55
CA ILE A 479 -36.28 -31.74 10.43
C ILE A 479 -35.52 -30.70 9.54
N MET A 480 -34.95 -29.67 10.16
CA MET A 480 -34.21 -28.65 9.45
C MET A 480 -32.90 -29.17 8.83
N GLN A 481 -32.20 -30.09 9.49
CA GLN A 481 -31.02 -30.76 8.94
C GLN A 481 -31.38 -31.60 7.71
N SER A 482 -32.50 -32.32 7.74
CA SER A 482 -33.00 -33.13 6.62
C SER A 482 -33.33 -32.26 5.40
N LEU A 483 -34.09 -31.19 5.60
CA LEU A 483 -34.41 -30.23 4.53
C LEU A 483 -33.13 -29.66 3.94
N ARG A 484 -32.23 -29.15 4.79
CA ARG A 484 -30.99 -28.53 4.34
C ARG A 484 -30.08 -29.50 3.59
N LEU A 485 -29.92 -30.72 4.10
CA LEU A 485 -29.14 -31.74 3.44
C LEU A 485 -29.70 -32.06 2.05
N ALA A 486 -31.01 -32.23 1.92
CA ALA A 486 -31.65 -32.52 0.64
C ALA A 486 -31.54 -31.37 -0.38
N ILE A 487 -31.63 -30.10 0.07
CA ILE A 487 -31.58 -28.94 -0.80
C ILE A 487 -30.14 -28.53 -1.16
N VAL A 488 -29.19 -28.62 -0.21
CA VAL A 488 -27.83 -28.04 -0.32
C VAL A 488 -26.73 -29.10 -0.35
N GLY A 489 -26.99 -30.32 0.13
CA GLY A 489 -26.00 -31.40 0.25
C GLY A 489 -25.18 -31.34 1.55
N ASN A 490 -25.22 -30.26 2.31
CA ASN A 490 -24.49 -30.09 3.57
C ASN A 490 -25.22 -29.12 4.52
N LEU A 491 -24.70 -28.92 5.75
CA LEU A 491 -25.33 -28.03 6.73
C LEU A 491 -24.87 -26.55 6.64
N SER A 492 -23.94 -26.21 5.78
CA SER A 492 -23.47 -24.85 5.66
C SER A 492 -24.33 -24.03 4.69
N GLY A 493 -24.31 -22.71 4.82
CA GLY A 493 -25.09 -21.83 3.95
C GLY A 493 -25.98 -20.85 4.73
N PRO A 494 -26.64 -19.92 4.02
CA PRO A 494 -27.60 -18.98 4.60
C PRO A 494 -28.88 -19.66 5.03
N ASP A 495 -29.91 -18.87 5.40
CA ASP A 495 -31.21 -19.43 5.81
C ASP A 495 -31.80 -20.33 4.74
N ILE A 496 -32.28 -21.53 5.13
CA ILE A 496 -32.74 -22.55 4.19
C ILE A 496 -34.04 -22.17 3.51
N PHE A 497 -34.93 -21.45 4.19
CA PHE A 497 -36.18 -21.02 3.58
C PHE A 497 -35.94 -19.95 2.53
N SER A 498 -35.01 -19.01 2.80
CA SER A 498 -34.55 -18.02 1.80
C SER A 498 -33.92 -18.70 0.58
N ILE A 499 -33.17 -19.79 0.78
CA ILE A 499 -32.64 -20.59 -0.34
C ILE A 499 -33.78 -21.17 -1.16
N CYS A 500 -34.80 -21.78 -0.53
CA CYS A 500 -35.95 -22.38 -1.21
C CYS A 500 -36.79 -21.32 -1.97
N GLU A 501 -36.96 -20.10 -1.41
CA GLU A 501 -37.61 -18.99 -2.11
C GLU A 501 -36.89 -18.58 -3.40
N ILE A 502 -35.56 -18.52 -3.36
CA ILE A 502 -34.74 -18.18 -4.53
C ILE A 502 -34.75 -19.29 -5.58
N LEU A 503 -34.67 -20.55 -5.15
CA LEU A 503 -34.71 -21.71 -6.05
C LEU A 503 -36.08 -21.87 -6.72
N GLY A 504 -37.14 -21.49 -6.02
CA GLY A 504 -38.51 -21.73 -6.43
C GLY A 504 -38.98 -23.18 -6.27
N ASN A 505 -40.27 -23.40 -6.46
CA ASN A 505 -40.90 -24.69 -6.20
C ASN A 505 -40.37 -25.81 -7.07
N GLU A 506 -40.14 -25.57 -8.35
CA GLU A 506 -39.68 -26.59 -9.31
C GLU A 506 -38.28 -27.15 -8.93
N ILE A 507 -37.30 -26.26 -8.71
CA ILE A 507 -35.93 -26.69 -8.37
C ILE A 507 -35.89 -27.30 -6.97
N SER A 508 -36.62 -26.72 -6.01
CA SER A 508 -36.69 -27.25 -4.65
C SER A 508 -37.27 -28.65 -4.64
N LEU A 509 -38.40 -28.89 -5.36
CA LEU A 509 -39.00 -30.21 -5.48
C LEU A 509 -38.05 -31.23 -6.12
N ARG A 510 -37.42 -30.88 -7.23
CA ARG A 510 -36.44 -31.74 -7.91
C ARG A 510 -35.30 -32.14 -6.98
N ARG A 511 -34.75 -31.24 -6.19
CA ARG A 511 -33.66 -31.52 -5.25
C ARG A 511 -34.12 -32.44 -4.10
N LEU A 512 -35.33 -32.20 -3.59
CA LEU A 512 -35.92 -33.06 -2.57
C LEU A 512 -36.16 -34.48 -3.10
N GLU A 513 -36.64 -34.63 -4.33
CA GLU A 513 -36.86 -35.92 -4.98
C GLU A 513 -35.54 -36.62 -5.32
N ASN A 514 -34.51 -35.92 -5.77
CA ASN A 514 -33.16 -36.47 -6.01
C ASN A 514 -32.50 -37.02 -4.75
N PHE A 515 -32.77 -36.43 -3.59
CA PHE A 515 -32.27 -36.94 -2.30
C PHE A 515 -32.67 -38.37 -2.02
N PHE A 516 -33.85 -38.82 -2.48
CA PHE A 516 -34.29 -40.22 -2.33
C PHE A 516 -33.47 -41.20 -3.17
N ASN A 517 -33.08 -40.80 -4.39
CA ASN A 517 -32.40 -41.65 -5.34
C ASN A 517 -30.93 -41.91 -4.93
N HIS A 518 -30.34 -41.08 -4.09
CA HIS A 518 -28.97 -41.23 -3.59
C HIS A 518 -28.83 -42.02 -2.29
N GLN A 519 -29.95 -42.53 -1.74
CA GLN A 519 -29.96 -43.32 -0.50
C GLN A 519 -29.95 -44.83 -0.74
N HIS A 520 -29.61 -45.26 -1.97
CA HIS A 520 -29.46 -46.71 -2.31
C HIS A 520 -28.00 -47.08 -2.47
#